data_65d609e1cf3fe36d8209b15fadb774e6
#
_entry.id   65d609e1cf3fe36d8209b15fadb774e6
#
_cell.length_a   1.000
_cell.length_b   1.000
_cell.length_c   1.000
_cell.angle_alpha   90.00
_cell.angle_beta   90.00
_cell.angle_gamma   90.00
#
_symmetry.space_group_name_H-M   'P 1'
#
loop_
_entity.id
_entity.type
_entity.pdbx_description
1 polymer ?
#
loop_
_entity_poly.entity_id
_entity_poly.type
_entity_poly.pdbx_seq_one_letter_code
_entity_poly.pdbx_strand_id
1 'polypeptide(L)'
;MKILVCISSVPDTTAKINFTSDGKEFDKNGVQFVINPHDEFSLTRAVELQEKQGATVTILTVGDASVEPVMRKALAIGANDGIRIDADAKDDFFVATQIAKAAKEGGYDLILTGKESIDYNGGAVPGLVAGMLDYGFVNGCIGLEVEGTTAKVVRLSLIHISEP
;
A
#
# COMPACT_ATOMS: atom_id res chain seq x y z
N MET A 1 11.53 -0.87 15.52
CA MET A 1 11.22 -1.38 14.17
C MET A 1 10.60 -0.23 13.36
N LYS A 2 11.09 0.00 12.15
CA LYS A 2 10.55 1.02 11.22
C LYS A 2 9.75 0.31 10.14
N ILE A 3 8.48 0.68 10.00
CA ILE A 3 7.55 0.08 9.05
C ILE A 3 7.21 1.11 7.98
N LEU A 4 7.34 0.74 6.71
CA LEU A 4 6.81 1.50 5.58
C LEU A 4 5.50 0.87 5.12
N VAL A 5 4.44 1.66 5.01
CA VAL A 5 3.16 1.23 4.45
C VAL A 5 2.93 1.98 3.15
N CYS A 6 2.94 1.26 2.04
CA CYS A 6 2.61 1.86 0.74
C CYS A 6 1.09 1.89 0.59
N ILE A 7 0.56 3.06 0.26
CA ILE A 7 -0.87 3.29 0.06
C ILE A 7 -1.14 3.88 -1.32
N SER A 8 -2.24 3.50 -1.91
CA SER A 8 -2.76 4.03 -3.17
C SER A 8 -4.10 4.73 -2.96
N SER A 9 -4.35 5.74 -3.78
CA SER A 9 -5.58 6.50 -3.84
C SER A 9 -6.43 5.95 -4.98
N VAL A 10 -7.57 5.37 -4.66
CA VAL A 10 -8.48 4.73 -5.63
C VAL A 10 -9.87 5.36 -5.58
N PRO A 11 -10.64 5.32 -6.67
CA PRO A 11 -12.04 5.70 -6.63
C PRO A 11 -12.82 4.86 -5.62
N ASP A 12 -13.73 5.48 -4.89
CA ASP A 12 -14.66 4.75 -4.02
C ASP A 12 -15.46 3.72 -4.84
N THR A 13 -15.75 2.56 -4.26
CA THR A 13 -16.46 1.47 -4.94
C THR A 13 -17.87 1.83 -5.39
N THR A 14 -18.45 2.89 -4.85
CA THR A 14 -19.75 3.43 -5.23
C THR A 14 -19.66 4.48 -6.35
N ALA A 15 -18.45 4.85 -6.78
CA ALA A 15 -18.24 5.84 -7.82
C ALA A 15 -18.81 5.37 -9.17
N LYS A 16 -19.47 6.28 -9.86
CA LYS A 16 -19.88 6.05 -11.25
C LYS A 16 -18.68 6.25 -12.17
N ILE A 17 -18.39 5.24 -12.97
CA ILE A 17 -17.32 5.31 -13.95
C ILE A 17 -17.81 6.02 -15.20
N ASN A 18 -17.35 7.23 -15.41
CA ASN A 18 -17.60 8.02 -16.60
C ASN A 18 -16.27 8.31 -17.29
N PHE A 19 -16.32 8.53 -18.59
CA PHE A 19 -15.18 8.97 -19.39
C PHE A 19 -15.29 10.45 -19.72
N THR A 20 -14.15 11.08 -19.96
CA THR A 20 -14.07 12.44 -20.51
C THR A 20 -14.79 12.51 -21.85
N SER A 21 -15.16 13.70 -22.29
CA SER A 21 -15.94 13.90 -23.53
C SER A 21 -15.25 13.36 -24.78
N ASP A 22 -13.93 13.22 -24.76
CA ASP A 22 -13.13 12.61 -25.83
C ASP A 22 -12.97 11.07 -25.68
N GLY A 23 -13.51 10.50 -24.61
CA GLY A 23 -13.50 9.07 -24.33
C GLY A 23 -12.14 8.45 -23.99
N LYS A 24 -11.12 9.28 -23.71
CA LYS A 24 -9.75 8.79 -23.53
C LYS A 24 -9.35 8.60 -22.08
N GLU A 25 -9.97 9.31 -21.15
CA GLU A 25 -9.58 9.31 -19.75
C GLU A 25 -10.79 9.08 -18.84
N PHE A 26 -10.53 8.64 -17.63
CA PHE A 26 -11.52 8.57 -16.56
C PHE A 26 -11.87 9.98 -16.10
N ASP A 27 -13.17 10.33 -16.12
CA ASP A 27 -13.65 11.61 -15.60
C ASP A 27 -13.67 11.58 -14.07
N LYS A 28 -12.73 12.29 -13.45
CA LYS A 28 -12.58 12.38 -12.00
C LYS A 28 -13.53 13.39 -11.34
N ASN A 29 -14.34 14.13 -12.11
CA ASN A 29 -15.23 15.13 -11.55
C ASN A 29 -16.32 14.51 -10.67
N GLY A 30 -16.38 14.97 -9.41
CA GLY A 30 -17.35 14.44 -8.44
C GLY A 30 -17.05 13.05 -7.91
N VAL A 31 -15.91 12.46 -8.25
CA VAL A 31 -15.47 11.15 -7.73
C VAL A 31 -14.79 11.34 -6.39
N GLN A 32 -15.23 10.59 -5.40
CA GLN A 32 -14.55 10.48 -4.13
C GLN A 32 -13.42 9.45 -4.24
N PHE A 33 -12.22 9.86 -3.82
CA PHE A 33 -11.07 8.96 -3.71
C PHE A 33 -10.85 8.54 -2.26
N VAL A 34 -10.49 7.28 -2.08
CA VAL A 34 -10.27 6.65 -0.77
C VAL A 34 -8.93 5.92 -0.75
N ILE A 35 -8.46 5.55 0.45
CA ILE A 35 -7.34 4.60 0.59
C ILE A 35 -7.80 3.28 -0.03
N ASN A 36 -6.98 2.67 -0.86
CA ASN A 36 -7.26 1.33 -1.35
C ASN A 36 -7.55 0.39 -0.16
N PRO A 37 -8.69 -0.32 -0.13
CA PRO A 37 -9.08 -1.16 1.00
C PRO A 37 -8.02 -2.18 1.42
N HIS A 38 -7.31 -2.76 0.46
CA HIS A 38 -6.21 -3.68 0.78
C HIS A 38 -5.03 -2.99 1.48
N ASP A 39 -4.77 -1.72 1.17
CA ASP A 39 -3.73 -0.94 1.84
C ASP A 39 -4.18 -0.51 3.24
N GLU A 40 -5.47 -0.30 3.45
CA GLU A 40 -6.04 0.04 4.77
C GLU A 40 -5.87 -1.11 5.77
N PHE A 41 -5.99 -2.39 5.32
CA PHE A 41 -5.63 -3.54 6.16
C PHE A 41 -4.15 -3.55 6.54
N SER A 42 -3.27 -3.26 5.59
CA SER A 42 -1.83 -3.17 5.83
C SER A 42 -1.48 -2.06 6.82
N LEU A 43 -2.13 -0.89 6.67
CA LEU A 43 -1.97 0.24 7.59
C LEU A 43 -2.46 -0.10 8.99
N THR A 44 -3.65 -0.71 9.11
CA THR A 44 -4.20 -1.15 10.40
C THR A 44 -3.24 -2.11 11.10
N ARG A 45 -2.68 -3.07 10.36
CA ARG A 45 -1.71 -4.02 10.94
C ARG A 45 -0.42 -3.32 11.39
N ALA A 46 0.06 -2.34 10.64
CA ALA A 46 1.22 -1.54 11.03
C ALA A 46 0.95 -0.76 12.34
N VAL A 47 -0.22 -0.14 12.46
CA VAL A 47 -0.61 0.59 13.67
C VAL A 47 -0.74 -0.34 14.88
N GLU A 48 -1.28 -1.55 14.71
CA GLU A 48 -1.29 -2.54 15.79
C GLU A 48 0.13 -2.91 16.26
N LEU A 49 1.09 -3.04 15.34
CA LEU A 49 2.49 -3.30 15.68
C LEU A 49 3.12 -2.09 16.39
N GLN A 50 2.75 -0.87 15.98
CA GLN A 50 3.15 0.36 16.68
C GLN A 50 2.66 0.37 18.12
N GLU A 51 1.37 0.09 18.36
CA GLU A 51 0.77 0.09 19.69
C GLU A 51 1.34 -1.02 20.60
N LYS A 52 1.56 -2.21 20.04
CA LYS A 52 2.01 -3.37 20.81
C LYS A 52 3.52 -3.42 21.04
N GLN A 53 4.30 -2.93 20.08
CA GLN A 53 5.76 -3.13 20.06
C GLN A 53 6.56 -1.83 19.91
N GLY A 54 5.90 -0.66 19.86
CA GLY A 54 6.57 0.63 19.69
C GLY A 54 7.21 0.81 18.32
N ALA A 55 6.64 0.20 17.27
CA ALA A 55 7.10 0.42 15.91
C ALA A 55 6.81 1.86 15.48
N THR A 56 7.59 2.37 14.52
CA THR A 56 7.32 3.66 13.85
C THR A 56 6.77 3.37 12.47
N VAL A 57 5.61 3.95 12.14
CA VAL A 57 4.89 3.72 10.89
C VAL A 57 4.98 4.96 10.01
N THR A 58 5.56 4.81 8.82
CA THR A 58 5.57 5.82 7.77
C THR A 58 4.71 5.34 6.61
N ILE A 59 3.78 6.18 6.15
CA ILE A 59 3.05 5.90 4.91
C ILE A 59 3.79 6.48 3.72
N LEU A 60 3.67 5.82 2.55
CA LEU A 60 4.21 6.32 1.30
C LEU A 60 3.19 6.18 0.18
N THR A 61 3.06 7.21 -0.64
CA THR A 61 2.30 7.17 -1.89
C THR A 61 3.05 7.87 -3.00
N VAL A 62 2.84 7.42 -4.23
CA VAL A 62 3.33 8.06 -5.46
C VAL A 62 2.14 8.71 -6.14
N GLY A 63 2.19 10.01 -6.34
CA GLY A 63 1.10 10.78 -6.95
C GLY A 63 1.25 12.28 -6.77
N ASP A 64 0.46 13.03 -7.50
CA ASP A 64 0.37 14.48 -7.40
C ASP A 64 -0.32 14.94 -6.09
N ALA A 65 -0.58 16.22 -5.96
CA ALA A 65 -1.22 16.79 -4.77
C ALA A 65 -2.65 16.26 -4.52
N SER A 66 -3.31 15.65 -5.50
CA SER A 66 -4.67 15.11 -5.35
C SER A 66 -4.75 13.92 -4.38
N VAL A 67 -3.62 13.25 -4.11
CA VAL A 67 -3.57 12.11 -3.16
C VAL A 67 -3.45 12.55 -1.69
N GLU A 68 -3.18 13.83 -1.41
CA GLU A 68 -3.00 14.31 -0.04
C GLU A 68 -4.19 14.09 0.91
N PRO A 69 -5.46 14.19 0.49
CA PRO A 69 -6.59 13.88 1.36
C PRO A 69 -6.56 12.44 1.87
N VAL A 70 -6.17 11.49 1.00
CA VAL A 70 -6.01 10.07 1.34
C VAL A 70 -4.87 9.88 2.34
N MET A 71 -3.75 10.57 2.15
CA MET A 71 -2.63 10.55 3.10
C MET A 71 -3.03 11.11 4.48
N ARG A 72 -3.77 12.23 4.52
CA ARG A 72 -4.26 12.79 5.79
C ARG A 72 -5.17 11.82 6.53
N LYS A 73 -6.01 11.06 5.81
CA LYS A 73 -6.83 9.98 6.40
C LYS A 73 -5.94 8.89 7.00
N ALA A 74 -4.89 8.47 6.29
CA ALA A 74 -3.97 7.46 6.79
C ALA A 74 -3.19 7.91 8.04
N LEU A 75 -2.77 9.17 8.10
CA LEU A 75 -2.18 9.78 9.30
C LEU A 75 -3.18 9.83 10.46
N ALA A 76 -4.45 10.14 10.20
CA ALA A 76 -5.51 10.15 11.22
C ALA A 76 -5.84 8.74 11.74
N ILE A 77 -5.61 7.68 10.96
CA ILE A 77 -5.75 6.28 11.39
C ILE A 77 -4.66 5.91 12.41
N GLY A 78 -3.46 6.50 12.31
CA GLY A 78 -2.42 6.29 13.30
C GLY A 78 -0.99 6.27 12.79
N ALA A 79 -0.74 6.48 11.50
CA ALA A 79 0.63 6.59 11.00
C ALA A 79 1.35 7.79 11.61
N ASN A 80 2.66 7.65 11.88
CA ASN A 80 3.46 8.71 12.51
C ASN A 80 3.90 9.78 11.50
N ASP A 81 4.13 9.39 10.25
CA ASP A 81 4.68 10.25 9.21
C ASP A 81 4.22 9.81 7.83
N GLY A 82 4.37 10.68 6.82
CA GLY A 82 3.98 10.40 5.46
C GLY A 82 4.90 11.00 4.41
N ILE A 83 5.21 10.19 3.40
CA ILE A 83 6.01 10.56 2.25
C ILE A 83 5.12 10.57 1.01
N ARG A 84 5.02 11.71 0.35
CA ARG A 84 4.44 11.82 -0.99
C ARG A 84 5.56 11.99 -2.00
N ILE A 85 5.63 11.07 -2.95
CA ILE A 85 6.52 11.21 -4.11
C ILE A 85 5.72 11.91 -5.20
N ASP A 86 6.06 13.16 -5.47
CA ASP A 86 5.41 14.00 -6.47
C ASP A 86 5.79 13.56 -7.87
N ALA A 87 5.05 12.63 -8.40
CA ALA A 87 5.27 12.06 -9.72
C ALA A 87 3.97 11.50 -10.30
N ASP A 88 3.89 11.45 -11.62
CA ASP A 88 2.82 10.75 -12.33
C ASP A 88 3.07 9.23 -12.24
N ALA A 89 2.12 8.50 -11.67
CA ALA A 89 2.19 7.05 -11.50
C ALA A 89 1.90 6.34 -12.83
N LYS A 90 2.86 6.35 -13.75
CA LYS A 90 2.71 5.88 -15.14
C LYS A 90 2.44 4.39 -15.27
N ASP A 91 3.18 3.60 -14.53
CA ASP A 91 3.09 2.14 -14.54
C ASP A 91 3.65 1.53 -13.25
N ASP A 92 3.41 0.25 -13.05
CA ASP A 92 3.82 -0.51 -11.85
C ASP A 92 5.35 -0.49 -11.64
N PHE A 93 6.13 -0.55 -12.72
CA PHE A 93 7.58 -0.56 -12.62
C PHE A 93 8.13 0.79 -12.18
N PHE A 94 7.58 1.88 -12.72
CA PHE A 94 7.93 3.23 -12.30
C PHE A 94 7.59 3.45 -10.82
N VAL A 95 6.36 3.10 -10.42
CA VAL A 95 5.91 3.25 -9.02
C VAL A 95 6.80 2.42 -8.09
N ALA A 96 7.07 1.16 -8.43
CA ALA A 96 7.93 0.30 -7.63
C ALA A 96 9.36 0.85 -7.49
N THR A 97 9.90 1.46 -8.55
CA THR A 97 11.23 2.09 -8.53
C THR A 97 11.27 3.26 -7.56
N GLN A 98 10.24 4.12 -7.55
CA GLN A 98 10.16 5.24 -6.63
C GLN A 98 10.04 4.77 -5.18
N ILE A 99 9.20 3.77 -4.92
CA ILE A 99 9.04 3.17 -3.59
C ILE A 99 10.35 2.54 -3.12
N ALA A 100 11.00 1.73 -3.96
CA ALA A 100 12.23 1.05 -3.60
C ALA A 100 13.37 2.05 -3.27
N LYS A 101 13.47 3.16 -4.03
CA LYS A 101 14.44 4.21 -3.74
C LYS A 101 14.18 4.84 -2.37
N ALA A 102 12.95 5.28 -2.10
CA ALA A 102 12.60 5.89 -0.83
C ALA A 102 12.77 4.89 0.35
N ALA A 103 12.41 3.63 0.14
CA ALA A 103 12.56 2.58 1.14
C ALA A 103 14.03 2.34 1.50
N LYS A 104 14.91 2.31 0.50
CA LYS A 104 16.36 2.15 0.70
C LYS A 104 16.97 3.33 1.46
N GLU A 105 16.57 4.56 1.12
CA GLU A 105 17.02 5.78 1.81
C GLU A 105 16.50 5.84 3.25
N GLY A 106 15.27 5.39 3.49
CA GLY A 106 14.62 5.41 4.80
C GLY A 106 15.09 4.32 5.77
N GLY A 107 15.65 3.21 5.27
CA GLY A 107 16.13 2.10 6.08
C GLY A 107 15.01 1.44 6.88
N TYR A 108 13.97 0.97 6.21
CA TYR A 108 12.83 0.30 6.82
C TYR A 108 13.09 -1.19 7.04
N ASP A 109 12.66 -1.70 8.18
CA ASP A 109 12.79 -3.12 8.56
C ASP A 109 11.70 -3.98 7.91
N LEU A 110 10.50 -3.39 7.69
CA LEU A 110 9.32 -4.05 7.15
C LEU A 110 8.61 -3.13 6.18
N ILE A 111 8.18 -3.66 5.04
CA ILE A 111 7.35 -2.96 4.07
C ILE A 111 6.02 -3.71 3.96
N LEU A 112 4.92 -3.02 4.21
CA LEU A 112 3.57 -3.54 4.06
C LEU A 112 2.86 -2.85 2.91
N THR A 113 2.15 -3.63 2.11
CA THR A 113 1.38 -3.18 0.96
C THR A 113 0.05 -3.90 0.93
N GLY A 114 -0.93 -3.35 0.28
CA GLY A 114 -2.10 -4.12 -0.14
C GLY A 114 -1.73 -5.22 -1.12
N LYS A 115 -2.54 -6.25 -1.18
CA LYS A 115 -2.38 -7.35 -2.13
C LYS A 115 -2.48 -6.86 -3.58
N GLU A 116 -3.44 -5.98 -3.83
CA GLU A 116 -3.79 -5.46 -5.15
C GLU A 116 -4.52 -4.14 -5.04
N SER A 117 -4.53 -3.35 -6.10
CA SER A 117 -5.34 -2.15 -6.23
C SER A 117 -6.73 -2.51 -6.79
N ILE A 118 -7.80 -1.99 -6.19
CA ILE A 118 -9.18 -2.35 -6.57
C ILE A 118 -9.67 -1.69 -7.86
N ASP A 119 -8.99 -0.67 -8.35
CA ASP A 119 -9.39 0.10 -9.54
C ASP A 119 -9.06 -0.63 -10.86
N TYR A 120 -7.95 -1.38 -10.89
CA TYR A 120 -7.54 -2.16 -12.08
C TYR A 120 -6.95 -3.55 -11.74
N ASN A 121 -7.08 -4.01 -10.49
CA ASN A 121 -6.52 -5.26 -9.96
C ASN A 121 -4.99 -5.35 -10.12
N GLY A 122 -4.30 -4.22 -10.04
CA GLY A 122 -2.84 -4.16 -10.09
C GLY A 122 -2.21 -4.79 -8.85
N GLY A 123 -1.36 -5.78 -9.04
CA GLY A 123 -0.70 -6.51 -7.93
C GLY A 123 0.80 -6.72 -8.14
N ALA A 124 1.42 -6.07 -9.14
CA ALA A 124 2.82 -6.28 -9.47
C ALA A 124 3.78 -5.46 -8.59
N VAL A 125 3.38 -4.27 -8.13
CA VAL A 125 4.23 -3.33 -7.38
C VAL A 125 4.92 -3.98 -6.18
N PRO A 126 4.24 -4.75 -5.30
CA PRO A 126 4.89 -5.31 -4.11
C PRO A 126 6.05 -6.26 -4.44
N GLY A 127 5.85 -7.14 -5.42
CA GLY A 127 6.89 -8.08 -5.86
C GLY A 127 8.07 -7.38 -6.52
N LEU A 128 7.81 -6.34 -7.31
CA LEU A 128 8.87 -5.53 -7.94
C LEU A 128 9.70 -4.78 -6.88
N VAL A 129 9.05 -4.17 -5.88
CA VAL A 129 9.75 -3.50 -4.77
C VAL A 129 10.64 -4.48 -4.03
N ALA A 130 10.12 -5.66 -3.67
CA ALA A 130 10.89 -6.69 -2.98
C ALA A 130 12.10 -7.15 -3.80
N GLY A 131 11.92 -7.38 -5.10
CA GLY A 131 13.02 -7.76 -6.00
C GLY A 131 14.08 -6.67 -6.15
N MET A 132 13.69 -5.38 -6.20
CA MET A 132 14.63 -4.26 -6.29
C MET A 132 15.43 -4.04 -5.00
N LEU A 133 14.88 -4.42 -3.86
CA LEU A 133 15.52 -4.29 -2.54
C LEU A 133 16.24 -5.56 -2.09
N ASP A 134 16.11 -6.66 -2.81
CA ASP A 134 16.55 -8.01 -2.40
C ASP A 134 15.93 -8.43 -1.05
N TYR A 135 14.65 -8.12 -0.86
CA TYR A 135 13.89 -8.45 0.34
C TYR A 135 13.08 -9.74 0.14
N GLY A 136 12.91 -10.49 1.24
CA GLY A 136 11.93 -11.59 1.26
C GLY A 136 10.52 -11.08 0.97
N PHE A 137 9.74 -11.82 0.19
CA PHE A 137 8.39 -11.42 -0.25
C PHE A 137 7.37 -12.51 0.02
N VAL A 138 6.24 -12.11 0.60
CA VAL A 138 5.07 -12.99 0.78
C VAL A 138 3.83 -12.27 0.28
N ASN A 139 3.22 -12.80 -0.78
CA ASN A 139 1.95 -12.33 -1.31
C ASN A 139 0.75 -13.04 -0.66
N GLY A 140 -0.38 -12.34 -0.55
CA GLY A 140 -1.62 -12.92 0.00
C GLY A 140 -1.51 -13.24 1.49
N CYS A 141 -0.80 -12.41 2.25
CA CYS A 141 -0.69 -12.52 3.70
C CYS A 141 -2.04 -12.29 4.37
N ILE A 142 -2.46 -13.23 5.24
CA ILE A 142 -3.67 -13.15 6.05
C ILE A 142 -3.37 -13.10 7.54
N GLY A 143 -2.13 -13.32 7.94
CA GLY A 143 -1.66 -13.20 9.31
C GLY A 143 -0.18 -12.87 9.34
N LEU A 144 0.21 -11.96 10.21
CA LEU A 144 1.57 -11.50 10.41
C LEU A 144 1.86 -11.36 11.90
N GLU A 145 2.84 -12.08 12.39
CA GLU A 145 3.43 -11.93 13.73
C GLU A 145 4.89 -11.54 13.57
N VAL A 146 5.35 -10.59 14.37
CA VAL A 146 6.75 -10.15 14.35
C VAL A 146 7.33 -10.30 15.77
N GLU A 147 8.42 -11.06 15.87
CA GLU A 147 9.16 -11.28 17.12
C GLU A 147 10.65 -11.01 16.87
N GLY A 148 11.17 -9.95 17.47
CA GLY A 148 12.54 -9.50 17.23
C GLY A 148 12.80 -9.22 15.76
N THR A 149 13.65 -10.03 15.11
CA THR A 149 14.01 -9.93 13.69
C THR A 149 13.29 -10.98 12.81
N THR A 150 12.36 -11.73 13.38
CA THR A 150 11.65 -12.81 12.68
C THR A 150 10.21 -12.41 12.43
N ALA A 151 9.75 -12.53 11.18
CA ALA A 151 8.36 -12.40 10.79
C ALA A 151 7.77 -13.78 10.48
N LYS A 152 6.71 -14.16 11.19
CA LYS A 152 5.91 -15.34 10.90
C LYS A 152 4.67 -14.91 10.13
N VAL A 153 4.52 -15.44 8.94
CA VAL A 153 3.47 -15.04 8.00
C VAL A 153 2.58 -16.23 7.67
N VAL A 154 1.27 -16.01 7.74
CA VAL A 154 0.26 -16.96 7.25
C VAL A 154 -0.22 -16.48 5.89
N ARG A 155 -0.04 -17.33 4.88
CA ARG A 155 -0.45 -17.03 3.52
C ARG A 155 -1.78 -17.71 3.18
N LEU A 156 -2.66 -16.95 2.51
CA LEU A 156 -3.88 -17.52 1.93
C LEU A 156 -3.54 -18.58 0.89
N SER A 157 -4.13 -19.76 1.04
CA SER A 157 -4.09 -20.80 0.00
C SER A 157 -5.49 -21.03 -0.58
N LEU A 158 -5.57 -21.11 -1.90
CA LEU A 158 -6.81 -21.40 -2.61
C LEU A 158 -6.94 -22.89 -2.99
N ILE A 159 -5.89 -23.68 -2.72
CA ILE A 159 -5.84 -25.11 -3.10
C ILE A 159 -5.69 -26.04 -1.88
N HIS A 160 -5.39 -25.52 -0.70
CA HIS A 160 -5.35 -26.28 0.53
C HIS A 160 -6.56 -25.92 1.37
N ILE A 161 -7.57 -26.78 1.37
CA ILE A 161 -8.76 -26.67 2.20
C ILE A 161 -8.47 -27.53 3.43
N SER A 162 -8.36 -26.89 4.60
CA SER A 162 -8.44 -27.61 5.88
C SER A 162 -9.89 -27.58 6.33
N GLU A 163 -10.50 -28.73 6.49
CA GLU A 163 -11.80 -28.79 7.12
C GLU A 163 -11.68 -28.37 8.61
N PRO A 164 -12.71 -27.71 9.16
CA PRO A 164 -12.71 -27.25 10.55
C PRO A 164 -12.71 -28.41 11.56
#